data_9be9bad6833c06a8a5276ac10c881e95
#
_entry.id   9be9bad6833c06a8a5276ac10c881e95
#
_cell.length_a   1.000
_cell.length_b   1.000
_cell.length_c   1.000
_cell.angle_alpha   90.00
_cell.angle_beta   90.00
_cell.angle_gamma   90.00
#
_symmetry.space_group_name_H-M   'P 1'
#
loop_
_entity.id
_entity.type
_entity.pdbx_description
1 polymer ?
#
loop_
_entity_poly.entity_id
_entity_poly.type
_entity_poly.pdbx_seq_one_letter_code
_entity_poly.pdbx_strand_id
1 'polypeptide(L)'
;MLMPKKVKYRKQQRGRMTGKAWRGSELSFGDYGLKAIRCGWVTDRQIEAARVAMTRFIKRGGKVWIRLFPDKPITKKPAETRMGKGKGAPEQWVAVIRPGKILFEMEGVTRDIAEEAMRLAAHKLPVPCRLVTRLQAG
;
A
#
# COMPACT_ATOMS: atom_id res chain seq x y z
N MET A 1 0.71 13.71 3.94
CA MET A 1 0.62 12.32 3.50
C MET A 1 -0.16 11.51 4.49
N LEU A 2 -0.52 10.30 4.10
CA LEU A 2 -1.31 9.43 4.97
C LEU A 2 -0.56 9.07 6.24
N MET A 3 -1.17 9.33 7.38
CA MET A 3 -0.64 8.93 8.68
C MET A 3 -1.78 8.94 9.69
N PRO A 4 -1.68 8.17 10.78
CA PRO A 4 -2.72 8.18 11.80
C PRO A 4 -2.80 9.54 12.49
N LYS A 5 -4.03 9.98 12.79
CA LYS A 5 -4.24 11.22 13.54
C LYS A 5 -3.82 11.09 14.99
N LYS A 6 -4.07 9.92 15.58
CA LYS A 6 -3.66 9.61 16.94
C LYS A 6 -3.04 8.24 16.98
N VAL A 7 -1.97 8.09 17.74
CA VAL A 7 -1.33 6.80 17.95
C VAL A 7 -1.07 6.60 19.42
N LYS A 8 -1.24 5.37 19.88
CA LYS A 8 -0.93 5.02 21.27
C LYS A 8 0.58 5.07 21.49
N TYR A 9 1.34 4.59 20.52
CA TYR A 9 2.80 4.61 20.55
C TYR A 9 3.32 5.20 19.26
N ARG A 10 4.19 6.17 19.33
CA ARG A 10 4.80 6.79 18.15
C ARG A 10 5.90 5.93 17.54
N LYS A 11 6.46 5.04 18.32
CA LYS A 11 7.53 4.15 17.87
C LYS A 11 7.12 2.71 18.13
N GLN A 12 7.40 1.84 17.20
CA GLN A 12 7.09 0.42 17.30
C GLN A 12 8.30 -0.39 16.86
N GLN A 13 8.43 -1.59 17.41
CA GLN A 13 9.45 -2.51 16.97
C GLN A 13 9.12 -3.05 15.59
N ARG A 14 10.16 -3.36 14.84
CA ARG A 14 9.96 -4.07 13.58
C ARG A 14 9.46 -5.48 13.88
N GLY A 15 8.38 -5.87 13.34
CA GLY A 15 7.88 -7.22 13.48
C GLY A 15 8.38 -8.12 12.36
N ARG A 16 7.95 -9.38 12.39
CA ARG A 16 8.16 -10.32 11.30
C ARG A 16 7.05 -10.12 10.26
N MET A 17 7.44 -10.11 9.00
CA MET A 17 6.48 -10.05 7.91
C MET A 17 6.20 -11.46 7.39
N THR A 18 5.37 -12.20 8.14
CA THR A 18 5.04 -13.57 7.81
C THR A 18 3.52 -13.74 7.72
N GLY A 19 3.11 -14.83 7.11
CA GLY A 19 1.70 -15.18 6.99
C GLY A 19 1.04 -14.60 5.75
N LYS A 20 -0.22 -14.96 5.56
CA LYS A 20 -1.05 -14.49 4.46
C LYS A 20 -2.10 -13.53 4.98
N ALA A 21 -2.61 -12.68 4.09
CA ALA A 21 -3.69 -11.77 4.44
C ALA A 21 -5.00 -12.54 4.61
N TRP A 22 -5.60 -12.41 5.78
CA TRP A 22 -6.94 -12.95 6.04
C TRP A 22 -8.02 -11.89 5.82
N ARG A 23 -7.66 -10.62 6.05
CA ARG A 23 -8.55 -9.48 5.82
C ARG A 23 -8.04 -8.66 4.64
N GLY A 24 -8.96 -8.12 3.87
CA GLY A 24 -8.61 -7.31 2.72
C GLY A 24 -8.04 -8.11 1.56
N SER A 25 -8.36 -9.40 1.46
CA SER A 25 -7.89 -10.27 0.39
C SER A 25 -8.88 -10.41 -0.76
N GLU A 26 -10.05 -9.79 -0.65
CA GLU A 26 -11.08 -9.85 -1.66
C GLU A 26 -11.52 -8.44 -2.07
N LEU A 27 -11.98 -8.31 -3.32
CA LEU A 27 -12.55 -7.06 -3.79
C LEU A 27 -13.86 -6.77 -3.07
N SER A 28 -13.99 -5.56 -2.55
CA SER A 28 -15.18 -5.13 -1.82
C SER A 28 -15.92 -4.00 -2.52
N PHE A 29 -15.21 -3.10 -3.18
CA PHE A 29 -15.78 -1.86 -3.71
C PHE A 29 -15.78 -1.80 -5.23
N GLY A 30 -14.71 -2.25 -5.86
CA GLY A 30 -14.51 -2.07 -7.30
C GLY A 30 -14.60 -3.35 -8.10
N ASP A 31 -14.45 -3.22 -9.40
CA ASP A 31 -14.44 -4.35 -10.33
C ASP A 31 -13.05 -4.92 -10.53
N TYR A 32 -12.03 -4.11 -10.30
CA TYR A 32 -10.64 -4.47 -10.50
C TYR A 32 -9.85 -4.10 -9.24
N GLY A 33 -8.79 -4.85 -8.99
CA GLY A 33 -7.94 -4.58 -7.85
C GLY A 33 -6.49 -4.95 -8.11
N LEU A 34 -5.61 -4.39 -7.31
CA LEU A 34 -4.19 -4.71 -7.32
C LEU A 34 -3.89 -5.51 -6.06
N LYS A 35 -3.50 -6.76 -6.23
CA LYS A 35 -3.25 -7.69 -5.12
C LYS A 35 -1.75 -7.92 -4.96
N ALA A 36 -1.27 -7.84 -3.73
CA ALA A 36 0.13 -8.12 -3.42
C ALA A 36 0.42 -9.61 -3.51
N ILE A 37 1.56 -9.95 -4.10
CA ILE A 37 2.02 -11.34 -4.25
C ILE A 37 2.94 -11.73 -3.10
N ARG A 38 3.71 -10.78 -2.58
CA ARG A 38 4.66 -11.01 -1.49
C ARG A 38 4.46 -10.02 -0.37
N CYS A 39 5.02 -10.33 0.80
CA CYS A 39 5.01 -9.41 1.92
C CYS A 39 6.00 -8.26 1.70
N GLY A 40 5.77 -7.17 2.40
CA GLY A 40 6.64 -6.01 2.35
C GLY A 40 6.05 -4.84 3.10
N TRP A 41 6.79 -3.74 3.12
CA TRP A 41 6.32 -2.49 3.70
C TRP A 41 6.12 -1.47 2.59
N VAL A 42 4.95 -0.84 2.60
CA VAL A 42 4.63 0.22 1.64
C VAL A 42 4.54 1.53 2.42
N THR A 43 5.36 2.49 2.06
CA THR A 43 5.39 3.78 2.75
C THR A 43 4.24 4.67 2.31
N ASP A 44 3.92 5.68 3.12
CA ASP A 44 2.92 6.68 2.81
C ASP A 44 3.22 7.38 1.47
N ARG A 45 4.49 7.64 1.20
CA ARG A 45 4.91 8.26 -0.07
C ARG A 45 4.67 7.34 -1.27
N GLN A 46 4.93 6.05 -1.10
CA GLN A 46 4.68 5.07 -2.16
C GLN A 46 3.19 4.91 -2.44
N ILE A 47 2.37 4.90 -1.40
CA ILE A 47 0.91 4.85 -1.55
C ILE A 47 0.43 6.06 -2.34
N GLU A 48 0.90 7.25 -1.98
CA GLU A 48 0.51 8.48 -2.67
C GLU A 48 0.99 8.49 -4.11
N ALA A 49 2.21 8.05 -4.37
CA ALA A 49 2.75 7.98 -5.73
C ALA A 49 1.93 7.03 -6.60
N ALA A 50 1.55 5.88 -6.07
CA ALA A 50 0.73 4.91 -6.79
C ALA A 50 -0.66 5.48 -7.09
N ARG A 51 -1.28 6.12 -6.09
CA ARG A 51 -2.59 6.76 -6.27
C ARG A 51 -2.56 7.81 -7.38
N VAL A 52 -1.55 8.67 -7.36
CA VAL A 52 -1.41 9.71 -8.37
C VAL A 52 -1.21 9.12 -9.76
N ALA A 53 -0.39 8.07 -9.88
CA ALA A 53 -0.17 7.41 -11.17
C ALA A 53 -1.47 6.85 -11.74
N MET A 54 -2.27 6.20 -10.90
CA MET A 54 -3.56 5.66 -11.33
C MET A 54 -4.55 6.75 -11.73
N THR A 55 -4.71 7.75 -10.88
CA THR A 55 -5.71 8.81 -11.11
C THR A 55 -5.38 9.65 -12.33
N ARG A 56 -4.11 9.91 -12.59
CA ARG A 56 -3.69 10.61 -13.80
C ARG A 56 -4.01 9.83 -15.06
N PHE A 57 -3.86 8.53 -15.02
CA PHE A 57 -4.12 7.70 -16.18
C PHE A 57 -5.61 7.59 -16.49
N ILE A 58 -6.42 7.30 -15.47
CA ILE A 58 -7.87 7.16 -15.69
C ILE A 58 -8.59 8.50 -15.80
N LYS A 59 -7.93 9.58 -15.37
CA LYS A 59 -8.48 10.95 -15.38
C LYS A 59 -9.81 11.01 -14.63
N ARG A 60 -10.90 11.40 -15.29
CA ARG A 60 -12.22 11.54 -14.66
C ARG A 60 -13.11 10.33 -14.89
N GLY A 61 -12.61 9.30 -15.56
CA GLY A 61 -13.44 8.20 -16.04
C GLY A 61 -13.72 7.10 -15.05
N GLY A 62 -13.15 7.15 -13.86
CA GLY A 62 -13.31 6.06 -12.91
C GLY A 62 -13.15 6.48 -11.48
N LYS A 63 -13.27 5.50 -10.59
CA LYS A 63 -13.13 5.70 -9.16
C LYS A 63 -12.09 4.75 -8.62
N VAL A 64 -11.27 5.24 -7.69
CA VAL A 64 -10.19 4.48 -7.05
C VAL A 64 -10.39 4.46 -5.55
N TRP A 65 -10.23 3.29 -4.96
CA TRP A 65 -10.21 3.13 -3.51
C TRP A 65 -8.83 2.68 -3.06
N ILE A 66 -8.31 3.30 -2.00
CA ILE A 66 -7.08 2.89 -1.35
C ILE A 66 -7.46 1.97 -0.21
N ARG A 67 -6.99 0.71 -0.26
CA ARG A 67 -7.28 -0.30 0.75
C ARG A 67 -6.16 -0.43 1.79
N LEU A 68 -5.16 0.44 1.72
CA LEU A 68 -4.02 0.47 2.62
C LEU A 68 -4.08 1.69 3.52
N PHE A 69 -3.55 1.55 4.72
CA PHE A 69 -3.28 2.70 5.56
C PHE A 69 -1.94 2.51 6.27
N PRO A 70 -1.04 3.51 6.21
CA PRO A 70 0.28 3.39 6.83
C PRO A 70 0.18 3.72 8.32
N ASP A 71 -0.01 2.68 9.12
CA ASP A 71 -0.21 2.83 10.56
C ASP A 71 1.00 2.46 11.40
N LYS A 72 2.08 1.95 10.80
CA LYS A 72 3.28 1.56 11.52
C LYS A 72 4.37 2.60 11.35
N PRO A 73 4.85 3.21 12.45
CA PRO A 73 5.96 4.15 12.35
C PRO A 73 7.30 3.42 12.21
N ILE A 74 8.15 3.94 11.33
CA ILE A 74 9.52 3.45 11.20
C ILE A 74 10.47 4.57 11.56
N THR A 75 11.49 4.22 12.35
CA THR A 75 12.55 5.15 12.68
C THR A 75 13.80 4.81 11.88
N LYS A 76 14.50 5.87 11.45
CA LYS A 76 15.78 5.72 10.78
C LYS A 76 16.84 6.39 11.63
N LYS A 77 17.93 5.68 11.93
CA LYS A 77 19.04 6.29 12.64
C LYS A 77 19.70 7.31 11.73
N PRO A 78 19.85 8.57 12.19
CA PRO A 78 20.68 9.52 11.45
C PRO A 78 22.10 8.98 11.34
N ALA A 79 22.80 9.31 10.25
CA ALA A 79 24.16 8.85 10.03
C ALA A 79 25.10 9.27 11.19
N GLU A 80 24.78 10.35 11.88
CA GLU A 80 25.59 10.89 12.97
C GLU A 80 25.19 10.35 14.34
N THR A 81 24.14 9.53 14.42
CA THR A 81 23.69 9.01 15.70
C THR A 81 24.58 7.88 16.16
N ARG A 82 25.20 8.04 17.34
CA ARG A 82 26.02 6.98 17.91
C ARG A 82 25.13 5.87 18.46
N MET A 83 25.64 4.66 18.41
CA MET A 83 24.94 3.50 18.95
C MET A 83 24.66 3.69 20.44
N GLY A 84 23.49 3.19 20.86
CA GLY A 84 23.11 3.18 22.27
C GLY A 84 22.23 4.31 22.73
N LYS A 85 21.91 5.27 21.86
CA LYS A 85 21.07 6.40 22.26
C LYS A 85 19.59 6.24 21.95
N GLY A 86 19.10 5.02 21.83
CA GLY A 86 17.70 4.76 21.60
C GLY A 86 17.24 5.03 20.16
N LYS A 87 15.94 4.90 19.93
CA LYS A 87 15.36 5.12 18.61
C LYS A 87 15.22 6.60 18.31
N GLY A 88 15.54 6.98 17.08
CA GLY A 88 15.25 8.32 16.60
C GLY A 88 13.76 8.59 16.49
N ALA A 89 13.39 9.80 16.07
CA ALA A 89 11.99 10.13 15.80
C ALA A 89 11.46 9.34 14.62
N PRO A 90 10.13 9.05 14.56
CA PRO A 90 9.55 8.41 13.39
C PRO A 90 9.74 9.29 12.15
N GLU A 91 10.31 8.74 11.10
CA GLU A 91 10.52 9.44 9.83
C GLU A 91 9.49 9.09 8.78
N GLN A 92 8.97 7.87 8.85
CA GLN A 92 8.03 7.39 7.87
C GLN A 92 6.95 6.54 8.52
N TRP A 93 5.80 6.52 7.87
CA TRP A 93 4.73 5.61 8.22
C TRP A 93 4.61 4.58 7.11
N VAL A 94 4.41 3.32 7.47
CA VAL A 94 4.30 2.24 6.50
C VAL A 94 3.07 1.39 6.78
N ALA A 95 2.54 0.81 5.70
CA ALA A 95 1.56 -0.26 5.79
C ALA A 95 2.30 -1.59 5.68
N VAL A 96 2.02 -2.52 6.58
CA VAL A 96 2.57 -3.87 6.54
C VAL A 96 1.69 -4.69 5.62
N ILE A 97 2.28 -5.21 4.55
CA ILE A 97 1.56 -5.95 3.52
C ILE A 97 1.88 -7.43 3.62
N ARG A 98 0.85 -8.26 3.57
CA ARG A 98 0.99 -9.72 3.50
C ARG A 98 0.51 -10.20 2.14
N PRO A 99 1.02 -11.34 1.67
CA PRO A 99 0.57 -11.89 0.39
C PRO A 99 -0.95 -12.06 0.35
N GLY A 100 -1.57 -11.67 -0.75
CA GLY A 100 -3.00 -11.74 -0.92
C GLY A 100 -3.76 -10.46 -0.58
N LYS A 101 -3.11 -9.47 0.01
CA LYS A 101 -3.75 -8.20 0.37
C LYS A 101 -4.10 -7.41 -0.90
N ILE A 102 -5.34 -6.92 -0.95
CA ILE A 102 -5.75 -5.97 -1.98
C ILE A 102 -5.27 -4.58 -1.56
N LEU A 103 -4.48 -3.95 -2.41
CA LEU A 103 -3.88 -2.65 -2.12
C LEU A 103 -4.74 -1.50 -2.60
N PHE A 104 -5.29 -1.63 -3.82
CA PHE A 104 -6.14 -0.63 -4.44
C PHE A 104 -7.27 -1.33 -5.18
N GLU A 105 -8.39 -0.62 -5.33
CA GLU A 105 -9.50 -1.07 -6.15
C GLU A 105 -9.91 0.03 -7.11
N MET A 106 -10.54 -0.36 -8.22
CA MET A 106 -10.94 0.57 -9.27
C MET A 106 -12.24 0.12 -9.91
N GLU A 107 -13.09 1.06 -10.26
CA GLU A 107 -14.30 0.79 -11.04
C GLU A 107 -14.59 1.91 -12.02
N GLY A 108 -15.52 1.67 -12.91
CA GLY A 108 -15.95 2.67 -13.90
C GLY A 108 -15.01 2.82 -15.08
N VAL A 109 -14.14 1.84 -15.31
CA VAL A 109 -13.20 1.83 -16.43
C VAL A 109 -13.23 0.46 -17.09
N THR A 110 -12.75 0.39 -18.35
CA THR A 110 -12.60 -0.88 -19.03
C THR A 110 -11.42 -1.66 -18.46
N ARG A 111 -11.39 -2.96 -18.74
CA ARG A 111 -10.29 -3.81 -18.27
C ARG A 111 -8.93 -3.33 -18.77
N ASP A 112 -8.87 -2.92 -20.04
CA ASP A 112 -7.59 -2.45 -20.62
C ASP A 112 -7.07 -1.22 -19.89
N ILE A 113 -7.95 -0.28 -19.58
CA ILE A 113 -7.58 0.91 -18.83
C ILE A 113 -7.17 0.54 -17.41
N ALA A 114 -7.91 -0.36 -16.77
CA ALA A 114 -7.59 -0.81 -15.42
C ALA A 114 -6.23 -1.50 -15.37
N GLU A 115 -5.94 -2.39 -16.34
CA GLU A 115 -4.64 -3.07 -16.40
C GLU A 115 -3.49 -2.09 -16.50
N GLU A 116 -3.60 -1.10 -17.37
CA GLU A 116 -2.53 -0.11 -17.54
C GLU A 116 -2.38 0.78 -16.31
N ALA A 117 -3.50 1.25 -15.75
CA ALA A 117 -3.46 2.06 -14.55
C ALA A 117 -2.82 1.32 -13.39
N MET A 118 -3.20 0.05 -13.18
CA MET A 118 -2.64 -0.76 -12.11
C MET A 118 -1.16 -1.10 -12.35
N ARG A 119 -0.76 -1.28 -13.62
CA ARG A 119 0.65 -1.48 -13.95
C ARG A 119 1.48 -0.25 -13.56
N LEU A 120 0.98 0.93 -13.87
CA LEU A 120 1.66 2.16 -13.49
C LEU A 120 1.76 2.32 -11.97
N ALA A 121 0.69 1.96 -11.26
CA ALA A 121 0.70 1.99 -9.80
C ALA A 121 1.71 0.99 -9.23
N ALA A 122 1.73 -0.22 -9.78
CA ALA A 122 2.62 -1.28 -9.31
C ALA A 122 4.10 -0.88 -9.41
N HIS A 123 4.46 -0.10 -10.43
CA HIS A 123 5.83 0.40 -10.60
C HIS A 123 6.25 1.33 -9.48
N LYS A 124 5.31 1.92 -8.75
CA LYS A 124 5.60 2.80 -7.62
C LYS A 124 5.65 2.08 -6.29
N LEU A 125 5.34 0.79 -6.28
CA LEU A 125 5.26 -0.01 -5.07
C LEU A 125 6.47 -0.95 -4.97
N PRO A 126 6.95 -1.23 -3.74
CA PRO A 126 8.11 -2.09 -3.54
C PRO A 126 7.76 -3.58 -3.56
N VAL A 127 6.49 -3.95 -3.55
CA VAL A 127 6.06 -5.34 -3.55
C VAL A 127 5.53 -5.73 -4.92
N PRO A 128 5.78 -6.95 -5.38
CA PRO A 128 5.19 -7.41 -6.62
C PRO A 128 3.68 -7.59 -6.46
N CYS A 129 2.96 -7.20 -7.49
CA CYS A 129 1.50 -7.17 -7.47
C CYS A 129 0.94 -7.73 -8.77
N ARG A 130 -0.34 -8.11 -8.74
CA ARG A 130 -1.05 -8.52 -9.94
C ARG A 130 -2.45 -7.94 -9.95
N LEU A 131 -2.98 -7.76 -11.15
CA LEU A 131 -4.36 -7.35 -11.33
C LEU A 131 -5.29 -8.52 -11.02
N VAL A 132 -6.36 -8.25 -10.31
CA VAL A 132 -7.45 -9.20 -10.09
C VAL A 132 -8.76 -8.55 -10.49
N THR A 133 -9.71 -9.37 -10.93
CA THR A 133 -11.06 -8.94 -11.26
C THR A 133 -12.03 -9.54 -10.26
N ARG A 134 -13.22 -8.99 -10.21
CA ARG A 134 -14.24 -9.51 -9.29
C ARG A 134 -14.55 -11.00 -9.55
N LEU A 135 -14.50 -11.43 -10.79
CA LEU A 135 -14.73 -12.84 -11.13
C LEU A 135 -13.58 -13.75 -10.71
N GLN A 136 -12.36 -13.22 -10.67
CA GLN A 136 -11.15 -13.98 -10.32
C GLN A 136 -10.80 -13.90 -8.83
N ALA A 137 -11.33 -12.91 -8.13
CA ALA A 137 -11.01 -12.66 -6.75
C ALA A 137 -11.85 -13.47 -5.76
N GLY A 138 -12.92 -14.04 -6.27
CA GLY A 138 -13.83 -14.89 -5.48
C GLY A 138 -13.28 -16.28 -5.23
#